data_6fc5345ec232200fc2a50e2f982ac0cc
#
_entry.id   6fc5345ec232200fc2a50e2f982ac0cc
#
_cell.length_a   1.000
_cell.length_b   1.000
_cell.length_c   1.000
_cell.angle_alpha   90.00
_cell.angle_beta   90.00
_cell.angle_gamma   90.00
#
_symmetry.space_group_name_H-M   'P 1'
#
loop_
_entity.id
_entity.type
_entity.pdbx_description
1 polymer ?
#
loop_
_entity_poly.entity_id
_entity_poly.type
_entity_poly.pdbx_seq_one_letter_code
_entity_poly.pdbx_strand_id
1 'polypeptide(L)'
;MIELFTADTPNGWKISIMLEEINFDYKISKVNLSEGEQHKPEFKKISPFNKIPVITDHENNKSVFESGAILMYLGEKSNMFYPEDNRLEINQWLMAQMGLIGPMIGQHHQFHYYHPVSYTHLTLPTICSV
;
A
#
# COMPACT_ATOMS: atom_id res chain seq x y z
N MET A 1 18.20 7.95 0.64
CA MET A 1 17.23 8.18 -0.46
C MET A 1 16.27 6.99 -0.55
N ILE A 2 14.99 7.26 -0.63
CA ILE A 2 13.93 6.25 -0.79
C ILE A 2 13.66 6.03 -2.28
N GLU A 3 13.49 4.79 -2.71
CA GLU A 3 12.95 4.44 -4.01
C GLU A 3 11.57 3.84 -3.85
N LEU A 4 10.56 4.45 -4.46
CA LEU A 4 9.17 4.01 -4.42
C LEU A 4 8.81 3.26 -5.71
N PHE A 5 8.55 1.98 -5.59
CA PHE A 5 7.99 1.15 -6.66
C PHE A 5 6.46 1.20 -6.59
N THR A 6 5.84 1.79 -7.60
CA THR A 6 4.41 2.07 -7.55
C THR A 6 3.77 2.07 -8.94
N ALA A 7 2.45 2.08 -8.94
CA ALA A 7 1.60 2.36 -10.08
C ALA A 7 0.54 3.41 -9.69
N ASP A 8 -0.16 3.94 -10.67
CA ASP A 8 -1.19 4.96 -10.46
C ASP A 8 -2.46 4.35 -9.85
N THR A 9 -2.39 4.09 -8.55
CA THR A 9 -3.43 3.44 -7.76
C THR A 9 -3.58 4.10 -6.39
N PRO A 10 -4.76 4.01 -5.75
CA PRO A 10 -4.95 4.55 -4.40
C PRO A 10 -3.95 4.03 -3.36
N ASN A 11 -3.50 2.78 -3.49
CA ASN A 11 -2.49 2.23 -2.58
C ASN A 11 -1.12 2.87 -2.79
N GLY A 12 -0.74 3.13 -4.05
CA GLY A 12 0.48 3.85 -4.39
C GLY A 12 0.46 5.29 -3.90
N TRP A 13 -0.67 5.97 -4.06
CA TRP A 13 -0.85 7.37 -3.65
C TRP A 13 -0.67 7.59 -2.15
N LYS A 14 -1.04 6.63 -1.29
CA LYS A 14 -0.78 6.73 0.15
C LYS A 14 0.68 7.02 0.44
N ILE A 15 1.58 6.36 -0.28
CA ILE A 15 3.02 6.45 -0.02
C ILE A 15 3.62 7.70 -0.65
N SER A 16 3.22 8.06 -1.87
CA SER A 16 3.68 9.31 -2.47
C SER A 16 3.23 10.53 -1.65
N ILE A 17 1.99 10.55 -1.18
CA ILE A 17 1.50 11.61 -0.27
C ILE A 17 2.34 11.66 1.01
N MET A 18 2.59 10.51 1.65
CA MET A 18 3.39 10.48 2.87
C MET A 18 4.81 10.99 2.64
N LEU A 19 5.45 10.63 1.54
CA LEU A 19 6.80 11.07 1.20
C LEU A 19 6.87 12.59 0.97
N GLU A 20 5.86 13.16 0.30
CA GLU A 20 5.74 14.62 0.15
C GLU A 20 5.52 15.31 1.49
N GLU A 21 4.60 14.81 2.33
CA GLU A 21 4.28 15.42 3.63
C GLU A 21 5.47 15.40 4.61
N ILE A 22 6.32 14.37 4.57
CA ILE A 22 7.52 14.31 5.40
C ILE A 22 8.75 14.96 4.74
N ASN A 23 8.58 15.50 3.53
CA ASN A 23 9.63 16.17 2.74
C ASN A 23 10.90 15.30 2.56
N PHE A 24 10.71 14.03 2.22
CA PHE A 24 11.83 13.13 1.92
C PHE A 24 12.18 13.14 0.44
N ASP A 25 13.47 13.17 0.14
CA ASP A 25 13.94 12.92 -1.22
C ASP A 25 13.66 11.48 -1.62
N TYR A 26 12.95 11.31 -2.72
CA TYR A 26 12.63 9.97 -3.23
C TYR A 26 12.63 9.91 -4.75
N LYS A 27 12.77 8.70 -5.25
CA LYS A 27 12.70 8.38 -6.68
C LYS A 27 11.48 7.48 -6.92
N ILE A 28 10.75 7.73 -7.99
CA ILE A 28 9.66 6.85 -8.42
C ILE A 28 10.16 5.87 -9.47
N SER A 29 9.93 4.59 -9.23
CA SER A 29 10.08 3.50 -10.19
C SER A 29 8.71 2.93 -10.52
N LYS A 30 8.16 3.32 -11.68
CA LYS A 30 6.84 2.85 -12.12
C LYS A 30 6.89 1.36 -12.44
N VAL A 31 5.86 0.65 -11.97
CA VAL A 31 5.61 -0.77 -12.26
C VAL A 31 4.41 -0.86 -13.19
N ASN A 32 4.61 -1.35 -14.41
CA ASN A 32 3.54 -1.51 -15.37
C ASN A 32 2.74 -2.78 -15.06
N LEU A 33 1.62 -2.60 -14.34
CA LEU A 33 0.76 -3.71 -13.92
C LEU A 33 0.06 -4.39 -15.11
N SER A 34 -0.22 -3.65 -16.19
CA SER A 34 -0.88 -4.21 -17.37
C SER A 34 0.04 -5.12 -18.18
N GLU A 35 1.35 -4.90 -18.10
CA GLU A 35 2.37 -5.75 -18.71
C GLU A 35 2.88 -6.86 -17.77
N GLY A 36 2.35 -6.93 -16.56
CA GLY A 36 2.72 -7.97 -15.60
C GLY A 36 4.10 -7.78 -14.97
N GLU A 37 4.63 -6.55 -14.94
CA GLU A 37 5.95 -6.27 -14.36
C GLU A 37 6.06 -6.66 -12.89
N GLN A 38 4.96 -6.64 -12.14
CA GLN A 38 4.89 -7.10 -10.76
C GLN A 38 5.24 -8.59 -10.59
N HIS A 39 5.21 -9.37 -11.68
CA HIS A 39 5.54 -10.79 -11.65
C HIS A 39 7.01 -11.10 -12.01
N LYS A 40 7.79 -10.07 -12.35
CA LYS A 40 9.22 -10.23 -12.64
C LYS A 40 9.97 -10.75 -11.40
N PRO A 41 10.93 -11.67 -11.55
CA PRO A 41 11.67 -12.24 -10.43
C PRO A 41 12.36 -11.22 -9.54
N GLU A 42 12.85 -10.12 -10.12
CA GLU A 42 13.51 -9.05 -9.40
C GLU A 42 12.53 -8.33 -8.47
N PHE A 43 11.32 -8.04 -8.95
CA PHE A 43 10.29 -7.40 -8.16
C PHE A 43 9.78 -8.32 -7.05
N LYS A 44 9.65 -9.62 -7.34
CA LYS A 44 9.22 -10.61 -6.35
C LYS A 44 10.15 -10.70 -5.13
N LYS A 45 11.43 -10.39 -5.27
CA LYS A 45 12.37 -10.36 -4.15
C LYS A 45 12.03 -9.29 -3.11
N ILE A 46 11.45 -8.17 -3.55
CA ILE A 46 11.07 -7.06 -2.68
C ILE A 46 9.57 -7.02 -2.36
N SER A 47 8.75 -7.71 -3.16
CA SER A 47 7.30 -7.85 -2.99
C SER A 47 6.88 -9.31 -3.14
N PRO A 48 6.87 -10.10 -2.06
CA PRO A 48 6.55 -11.53 -2.13
C PRO A 48 5.17 -11.86 -2.73
N PHE A 49 4.22 -10.94 -2.59
CA PHE A 49 2.85 -11.07 -3.09
C PHE A 49 2.62 -10.39 -4.44
N ASN A 50 3.68 -9.91 -5.11
CA ASN A 50 3.60 -9.22 -6.41
C ASN A 50 2.66 -8.00 -6.37
N LYS A 51 2.70 -7.24 -5.28
CA LYS A 51 1.86 -6.06 -5.04
C LYS A 51 2.69 -4.79 -4.98
N ILE A 52 2.10 -3.69 -5.41
CA ILE A 52 2.57 -2.34 -5.16
C ILE A 52 1.70 -1.69 -4.06
N PRO A 53 2.21 -0.68 -3.36
CA PRO A 53 3.55 -0.11 -3.39
C PRO A 53 4.59 -0.93 -2.62
N VAL A 54 5.85 -0.71 -2.96
CA VAL A 54 7.02 -1.17 -2.21
C VAL A 54 8.00 0.00 -2.14
N ILE A 55 8.73 0.13 -1.06
CA ILE A 55 9.86 1.04 -0.99
C ILE A 55 11.16 0.28 -0.80
N THR A 56 12.25 0.83 -1.32
CA THR A 56 13.62 0.46 -0.93
C THR A 56 14.31 1.68 -0.35
N ASP A 57 14.76 1.55 0.88
CA ASP A 57 15.57 2.56 1.52
C ASP A 57 17.05 2.25 1.26
N HIS A 58 17.65 3.03 0.37
CA HIS A 58 19.05 2.86 -0.05
C HIS A 58 20.07 3.25 1.02
N GLU A 59 19.66 3.90 2.12
CA GLU A 59 20.57 4.21 3.23
C GLU A 59 20.93 2.99 4.05
N ASN A 60 19.98 2.05 4.17
CA ASN A 60 20.17 0.85 4.98
C ASN A 60 19.88 -0.46 4.20
N ASN A 61 19.65 -0.35 2.90
CA ASN A 61 19.33 -1.47 1.99
C ASN A 61 18.12 -2.31 2.43
N LYS A 62 17.11 -1.66 3.02
CA LYS A 62 15.86 -2.32 3.42
C LYS A 62 14.77 -2.08 2.39
N SER A 63 14.10 -3.16 2.01
CA SER A 63 12.86 -3.07 1.25
C SER A 63 11.68 -3.35 2.18
N VAL A 64 10.63 -2.55 2.02
CA VAL A 64 9.39 -2.66 2.81
C VAL A 64 8.21 -2.76 1.86
N PHE A 65 7.44 -3.81 1.97
CA PHE A 65 6.17 -4.01 1.27
C PHE A 65 5.00 -3.85 2.25
N GLU A 66 3.77 -3.79 1.75
CA GLU A 66 2.54 -3.41 2.44
C GLU A 66 2.46 -1.91 2.74
N SER A 67 1.46 -1.24 2.18
CA SER A 67 1.33 0.22 2.33
C SER A 67 1.22 0.67 3.79
N GLY A 68 0.56 -0.10 4.66
CA GLY A 68 0.50 0.19 6.09
C GLY A 68 1.86 0.11 6.78
N ALA A 69 2.64 -0.93 6.49
CA ALA A 69 3.98 -1.09 7.04
C ALA A 69 4.94 0.00 6.53
N ILE A 70 4.78 0.41 5.27
CA ILE A 70 5.56 1.52 4.69
C ILE A 70 5.26 2.83 5.42
N LEU A 71 3.97 3.13 5.68
CA LEU A 71 3.58 4.32 6.44
C LEU A 71 4.18 4.33 7.83
N MET A 72 4.14 3.21 8.54
CA MET A 72 4.77 3.08 9.87
C MET A 72 6.28 3.31 9.81
N TYR A 73 6.95 2.67 8.84
CA TYR A 73 8.39 2.83 8.64
C TYR A 73 8.79 4.28 8.36
N LEU A 74 8.08 4.94 7.45
CA LEU A 74 8.34 6.33 7.11
C LEU A 74 8.02 7.28 8.27
N GLY A 75 6.96 7.01 9.02
CA GLY A 75 6.61 7.76 10.22
C GLY A 75 7.69 7.66 11.31
N GLU A 76 8.22 6.46 11.57
CA GLU A 76 9.34 6.27 12.49
C GLU A 76 10.61 6.97 12.00
N LYS A 77 10.97 6.78 10.74
CA LYS A 77 12.19 7.36 10.16
C LYS A 77 12.18 8.88 10.16
N SER A 78 11.02 9.50 9.95
CA SER A 78 10.86 10.96 9.90
C SER A 78 10.56 11.60 11.26
N ASN A 79 10.15 10.83 12.26
CA ASN A 79 9.52 11.29 13.50
C ASN A 79 8.26 12.14 13.26
N MET A 80 7.54 11.91 12.15
CA MET A 80 6.33 12.63 11.80
C MET A 80 5.15 11.68 11.69
N PHE A 81 3.97 12.13 12.13
CA PHE A 81 2.69 11.41 12.03
C PHE A 81 2.60 10.07 12.78
N TYR A 82 3.66 9.64 13.47
CA TYR A 82 3.70 8.36 14.19
C TYR A 82 4.33 8.51 15.60
N PRO A 83 3.80 9.43 16.43
CA PRO A 83 4.32 9.68 17.77
C PRO A 83 4.11 8.46 18.68
N GLU A 84 5.03 8.25 19.62
CA GLU A 84 5.02 7.09 20.51
C GLU A 84 3.75 7.01 21.36
N ASP A 85 3.30 8.14 21.86
CA ASP A 85 2.13 8.23 22.75
C ASP A 85 0.81 7.80 22.08
N ASN A 86 0.69 8.01 20.75
CA ASN A 86 -0.53 7.68 20.01
C ASN A 86 -0.34 6.45 19.09
N ARG A 87 0.79 5.77 19.19
CA ARG A 87 1.15 4.68 18.27
C ARG A 87 0.13 3.55 18.26
N LEU A 88 -0.41 3.20 19.42
CA LEU A 88 -1.44 2.16 19.51
C LEU A 88 -2.70 2.54 18.74
N GLU A 89 -3.20 3.76 18.92
CA GLU A 89 -4.39 4.25 18.22
C GLU A 89 -4.15 4.33 16.70
N ILE A 90 -3.01 4.85 16.29
CA ILE A 90 -2.62 4.91 14.87
C ILE A 90 -2.59 3.51 14.26
N ASN A 91 -2.01 2.54 14.95
CA ASN A 91 -1.95 1.15 14.48
C ASN A 91 -3.34 0.53 14.35
N GLN A 92 -4.27 0.81 15.28
CA GLN A 92 -5.64 0.34 15.17
C GLN A 92 -6.32 0.86 13.89
N TRP A 93 -6.18 2.15 13.58
CA TRP A 93 -6.73 2.73 12.37
C TRP A 93 -6.03 2.24 11.10
N LEU A 94 -4.71 2.07 11.12
CA LEU A 94 -3.97 1.49 10.01
C LEU A 94 -4.41 0.04 9.75
N MET A 95 -4.59 -0.77 10.79
CA MET A 95 -5.07 -2.14 10.63
C MET A 95 -6.51 -2.18 10.12
N ALA A 96 -7.38 -1.29 10.59
CA ALA A 96 -8.74 -1.14 10.06
C ALA A 96 -8.73 -0.78 8.58
N GLN A 97 -7.85 0.14 8.16
CA GLN A 97 -7.67 0.49 6.75
C GLN A 97 -7.20 -0.70 5.93
N MET A 98 -6.18 -1.43 6.39
CA MET A 98 -5.57 -2.52 5.62
C MET A 98 -6.42 -3.79 5.61
N GLY A 99 -7.10 -4.09 6.70
CA GLY A 99 -7.89 -5.31 6.85
C GLY A 99 -9.35 -5.18 6.43
N LEU A 100 -9.92 -3.98 6.46
CA LEU A 100 -11.35 -3.77 6.24
C LEU A 100 -11.62 -2.73 5.16
N ILE A 101 -11.28 -1.47 5.38
CA ILE A 101 -11.72 -0.35 4.52
C ILE A 101 -11.12 -0.49 3.11
N GLY A 102 -9.81 -0.67 3.01
CA GLY A 102 -9.09 -0.80 1.74
C GLY A 102 -9.57 -1.99 0.91
N PRO A 103 -9.61 -3.21 1.45
CA PRO A 103 -10.12 -4.39 0.75
C PRO A 103 -11.58 -4.25 0.31
N MET A 104 -12.45 -3.68 1.12
CA MET A 104 -13.87 -3.47 0.78
C MET A 104 -14.04 -2.52 -0.40
N ILE A 105 -13.34 -1.38 -0.36
CA ILE A 105 -13.36 -0.42 -1.47
C ILE A 105 -12.72 -1.03 -2.72
N GLY A 106 -11.63 -1.78 -2.56
CA GLY A 106 -10.95 -2.46 -3.66
C GLY A 106 -11.84 -3.51 -4.33
N GLN A 107 -12.57 -4.30 -3.57
CA GLN A 107 -13.54 -5.27 -4.11
C GLN A 107 -14.69 -4.59 -4.83
N HIS A 108 -15.25 -3.53 -4.25
CA HIS A 108 -16.27 -2.74 -4.92
C HIS A 108 -15.76 -2.23 -6.27
N HIS A 109 -14.55 -1.67 -6.30
CA HIS A 109 -13.95 -1.15 -7.53
C HIS A 109 -13.74 -2.26 -8.56
N GLN A 110 -13.24 -3.43 -8.12
CA GLN A 110 -12.99 -4.60 -8.97
C GLN A 110 -14.28 -5.06 -9.67
N PHE A 111 -15.36 -5.23 -8.93
CA PHE A 111 -16.61 -5.77 -9.46
C PHE A 111 -17.52 -4.75 -10.10
N HIS A 112 -17.33 -3.47 -9.83
CA HIS A 112 -18.13 -2.41 -10.42
C HIS A 112 -17.52 -1.84 -11.71
N TYR A 113 -16.20 -1.67 -11.73
CA TYR A 113 -15.51 -1.01 -12.84
C TYR A 113 -14.71 -1.96 -13.73
N TYR A 114 -13.89 -2.83 -13.16
CA TYR A 114 -13.01 -3.67 -13.96
C TYR A 114 -13.67 -4.93 -14.49
N HIS A 115 -14.52 -5.56 -13.69
CA HIS A 115 -15.26 -6.77 -14.06
C HIS A 115 -16.72 -6.63 -13.65
N PRO A 116 -17.50 -5.77 -14.34
CA PRO A 116 -18.92 -5.60 -14.03
C PRO A 116 -19.63 -6.95 -14.10
N VAL A 117 -20.19 -7.38 -12.99
CA VAL A 117 -21.04 -8.58 -12.95
C VAL A 117 -22.49 -8.16 -13.05
N SER A 118 -23.23 -8.82 -13.92
CA SER A 118 -24.65 -8.56 -14.14
C SER A 118 -25.56 -9.07 -13.03
N TYR A 119 -25.01 -9.55 -11.93
CA TYR A 119 -25.77 -10.08 -10.80
C TYR A 119 -26.05 -8.99 -9.77
N THR A 120 -27.32 -8.75 -9.53
CA THR A 120 -27.80 -7.72 -8.61
C THR A 120 -27.67 -8.10 -7.12
N HIS A 121 -27.17 -9.27 -6.81
CA HIS A 121 -27.07 -9.79 -5.42
C HIS A 121 -25.66 -10.24 -5.06
N LEU A 122 -24.64 -9.54 -5.57
CA LEU A 122 -23.36 -9.53 -4.87
C LEU A 122 -23.58 -8.86 -3.51
N THR A 123 -24.09 -9.64 -2.59
CA THR A 123 -23.77 -9.36 -1.20
C THR A 123 -22.26 -9.32 -1.14
N LEU A 124 -21.73 -8.16 -0.81
CA LEU A 124 -20.37 -8.10 -0.26
C LEU A 124 -20.28 -9.28 0.68
N PRO A 125 -19.30 -10.19 0.51
CA PRO A 125 -19.17 -11.24 1.48
C PRO A 125 -19.23 -10.54 2.81
N THR A 126 -20.22 -10.87 3.60
CA THR A 126 -20.25 -10.50 5.00
C THR A 126 -18.90 -10.95 5.46
N ILE A 127 -17.98 -10.01 5.57
CA ILE A 127 -16.65 -10.31 6.03
C ILE A 127 -16.92 -10.95 7.34
N CYS A 128 -16.55 -12.22 7.40
CA CYS A 128 -16.80 -13.03 8.54
C CYS A 128 -16.50 -12.19 9.75
N SER A 129 -17.53 -11.83 10.46
CA SER A 129 -17.43 -11.54 11.86
C SER A 129 -16.77 -12.75 12.49
N VAL A 130 -15.48 -12.67 12.59
CA VAL A 130 -14.75 -13.53 13.50
C VAL A 130 -14.80 -12.88 14.84
#